data_510da08df53669226ac9e90ab22ba31c
#
_entry.id   510da08df53669226ac9e90ab22ba31c
#
_cell.length_a   1.000
_cell.length_b   1.000
_cell.length_c   1.000
_cell.angle_alpha   90.00
_cell.angle_beta   90.00
_cell.angle_gamma   90.00
#
_symmetry.space_group_name_H-M   'P 1'
#
loop_
_entity.id
_entity.type
_entity.pdbx_description
1 polymer ?
#
loop_
_entity_poly.entity_id
_entity_poly.type
_entity_poly.pdbx_seq_one_letter_code
_entity_poly.pdbx_strand_id
1 'polypeptide(L)'
;MKILVALVAILTMTVLAPTAMSTQDVDRGTVRSHASRFGRILFDGRGFVLYGFTRDPRARSVCSGACAAAWPPYIVRKAPRAGAGVNRSLLGTTRRGDGRLQVTYNGRPLYYYVGDRAPGQILCQNISEFGGLWLVARPNGTLVR
;
A
#
# COMPACT_ATOMS: atom_id res chain seq x y z
N MET A 1 -68.51 16.28 26.72
CA MET A 1 -67.27 16.97 26.35
C MET A 1 -66.25 15.90 26.07
N LYS A 2 -65.98 15.56 24.73
CA LYS A 2 -65.05 14.49 24.32
C LYS A 2 -63.76 15.16 23.91
N ILE A 3 -62.69 14.89 24.63
CA ILE A 3 -61.33 15.40 24.33
C ILE A 3 -60.67 14.39 23.32
N LEU A 4 -60.45 14.87 22.10
CA LEU A 4 -59.66 14.16 21.07
C LEU A 4 -58.18 14.39 21.36
N VAL A 5 -57.45 13.34 21.71
CA VAL A 5 -55.98 13.37 21.80
C VAL A 5 -55.42 13.00 20.42
N ALA A 6 -54.83 13.95 19.72
CA ALA A 6 -54.15 13.73 18.48
C ALA A 6 -52.73 13.20 18.77
N LEU A 7 -52.44 11.95 18.37
CA LEU A 7 -51.07 11.39 18.37
C LEU A 7 -50.32 11.98 17.19
N VAL A 8 -49.31 12.79 17.44
CA VAL A 8 -48.33 13.22 16.44
C VAL A 8 -47.22 12.19 16.39
N ALA A 9 -47.16 11.38 15.32
CA ALA A 9 -46.05 10.46 15.04
C ALA A 9 -44.87 11.25 14.47
N ILE A 10 -43.80 11.42 15.25
CA ILE A 10 -42.57 12.02 14.79
C ILE A 10 -41.75 10.93 14.06
N LEU A 11 -41.71 11.03 12.74
CA LEU A 11 -40.90 10.17 11.88
C LEU A 11 -39.42 10.65 11.94
N THR A 12 -38.59 9.99 12.72
CA THR A 12 -37.16 10.29 12.78
C THR A 12 -36.47 9.72 11.55
N MET A 13 -36.16 10.56 10.60
CA MET A 13 -35.32 10.21 9.43
C MET A 13 -33.86 10.04 9.87
N THR A 14 -33.40 8.81 9.96
CA THR A 14 -31.98 8.50 10.21
C THR A 14 -31.19 8.77 8.93
N VAL A 15 -30.50 9.91 8.86
CA VAL A 15 -29.58 10.23 7.77
C VAL A 15 -28.30 9.42 7.98
N LEU A 16 -28.07 8.39 7.14
CA LEU A 16 -26.76 7.72 7.06
C LEU A 16 -25.76 8.72 6.49
N ALA A 17 -24.87 9.24 7.34
CA ALA A 17 -23.73 10.04 6.87
C ALA A 17 -22.74 9.15 6.09
N PRO A 18 -22.28 9.60 4.90
CA PRO A 18 -21.24 8.87 4.17
C PRO A 18 -19.97 8.83 5.02
N THR A 19 -19.43 7.63 5.26
CA THR A 19 -18.13 7.44 5.92
C THR A 19 -17.03 8.05 5.06
N ALA A 20 -16.60 9.26 5.37
CA ALA A 20 -15.45 9.90 4.74
C ALA A 20 -14.20 9.06 5.02
N MET A 21 -13.49 8.62 3.96
CA MET A 21 -12.16 8.00 4.10
C MET A 21 -11.21 9.00 4.76
N SER A 22 -10.51 8.57 5.82
CA SER A 22 -9.51 9.43 6.44
C SER A 22 -8.36 9.71 5.46
N THR A 23 -7.75 10.89 5.55
CA THR A 23 -6.57 11.26 4.75
C THR A 23 -5.42 10.25 4.92
N GLN A 24 -5.29 9.66 6.11
CA GLN A 24 -4.29 8.62 6.41
C GLN A 24 -4.53 7.32 5.62
N ASP A 25 -5.77 6.92 5.39
CA ASP A 25 -6.08 5.74 4.58
C ASP A 25 -5.82 5.98 3.09
N VAL A 26 -6.02 7.21 2.63
CA VAL A 26 -5.66 7.62 1.25
C VAL A 26 -4.17 7.58 1.05
N ASP A 27 -3.39 8.10 1.99
CA ASP A 27 -1.92 8.11 1.91
C ASP A 27 -1.32 6.69 1.98
N ARG A 28 -1.89 5.81 2.79
CA ARG A 28 -1.46 4.41 2.86
C ARG A 28 -1.68 3.62 1.57
N GLY A 29 -2.68 3.98 0.77
CA GLY A 29 -2.97 3.32 -0.50
C GLY A 29 -2.37 4.01 -1.72
N THR A 30 -1.58 5.07 -1.54
CA THR A 30 -0.98 5.84 -2.63
C THR A 30 0.48 5.45 -2.85
N VAL A 31 0.90 5.28 -4.10
CA VAL A 31 2.32 5.12 -4.48
C VAL A 31 2.79 6.42 -5.13
N ARG A 32 3.95 6.94 -4.72
CA ARG A 32 4.58 8.16 -5.25
C ARG A 32 6.03 7.91 -5.65
N SER A 33 6.59 8.78 -6.46
CA SER A 33 8.00 8.74 -6.86
C SER A 33 8.70 10.02 -6.43
N HIS A 34 9.81 9.86 -5.71
CA HIS A 34 10.69 10.97 -5.31
C HIS A 34 12.14 10.69 -5.68
N ALA A 35 12.94 11.76 -5.74
CA ALA A 35 14.39 11.68 -5.86
C ALA A 35 15.01 11.09 -4.57
N SER A 36 16.04 10.30 -4.72
CA SER A 36 16.84 9.73 -3.64
C SER A 36 18.31 9.61 -4.08
N ARG A 37 19.18 9.14 -3.17
CA ARG A 37 20.57 8.80 -3.54
C ARG A 37 20.69 7.66 -4.57
N PHE A 38 19.60 6.93 -4.83
CA PHE A 38 19.50 5.86 -5.83
C PHE A 38 18.77 6.29 -7.11
N GLY A 39 18.63 7.60 -7.34
CA GLY A 39 17.80 8.19 -8.38
C GLY A 39 16.33 8.25 -7.95
N ARG A 40 15.42 8.36 -8.91
CA ARG A 40 13.98 8.34 -8.60
C ARG A 40 13.54 6.93 -8.27
N ILE A 41 12.90 6.76 -7.11
CA ILE A 41 12.38 5.48 -6.61
C ILE A 41 10.96 5.64 -6.08
N LEU A 42 10.32 4.52 -5.75
CA LEU A 42 8.95 4.49 -5.26
C LEU A 42 8.88 4.57 -3.74
N PHE A 43 7.88 5.31 -3.27
CA PHE A 43 7.49 5.45 -1.87
C PHE A 43 5.97 5.27 -1.75
N ASP A 44 5.50 4.94 -0.56
CA ASP A 44 4.08 5.09 -0.26
C ASP A 44 3.71 6.57 -0.05
N GLY A 45 2.42 6.86 0.10
CA GLY A 45 1.95 8.23 0.29
C GLY A 45 2.43 8.90 1.57
N ARG A 46 2.93 8.14 2.54
CA ARG A 46 3.52 8.62 3.80
C ARG A 46 5.04 8.86 3.68
N GLY A 47 5.65 8.49 2.55
CA GLY A 47 7.08 8.66 2.30
C GLY A 47 7.96 7.48 2.70
N PHE A 48 7.40 6.32 3.03
CA PHE A 48 8.18 5.09 3.26
C PHE A 48 8.58 4.47 1.93
N VAL A 49 9.85 4.08 1.83
CA VAL A 49 10.42 3.49 0.61
C VAL A 49 9.84 2.11 0.33
N LEU A 50 9.71 1.78 -0.96
CA LEU A 50 9.15 0.52 -1.43
C LEU A 50 10.22 -0.33 -2.11
N TYR A 51 10.30 -1.61 -1.66
CA TYR A 51 11.23 -2.60 -2.14
C TYR A 51 10.54 -3.69 -2.95
N GLY A 52 11.27 -4.30 -3.86
CA GLY A 52 10.90 -5.55 -4.51
C GLY A 52 11.87 -6.67 -4.13
N PHE A 53 11.38 -7.90 -4.17
CA PHE A 53 12.12 -9.12 -3.87
C PHE A 53 12.41 -9.88 -5.16
N THR A 54 13.68 -10.20 -5.44
CA THR A 54 14.06 -10.82 -6.70
C THR A 54 13.57 -12.26 -6.88
N ARG A 55 13.22 -12.94 -5.78
CA ARG A 55 12.63 -14.29 -5.85
C ARG A 55 11.14 -14.31 -6.17
N ASP A 56 10.46 -13.18 -6.06
CA ASP A 56 9.04 -13.15 -6.38
C ASP A 56 8.80 -13.39 -7.87
N PRO A 57 8.01 -14.40 -8.24
CA PRO A 57 7.50 -14.49 -9.61
C PRO A 57 6.58 -13.30 -9.89
N ARG A 58 6.34 -13.03 -11.18
CA ARG A 58 5.42 -11.97 -11.58
C ARG A 58 4.03 -12.18 -10.95
N ALA A 59 3.49 -11.13 -10.35
CA ALA A 59 2.19 -11.08 -9.71
C ALA A 59 1.97 -12.12 -8.59
N ARG A 60 3.05 -12.59 -7.96
CA ARG A 60 2.96 -13.52 -6.83
C ARG A 60 4.06 -13.27 -5.80
N SER A 61 3.69 -13.14 -4.54
CA SER A 61 4.62 -13.06 -3.42
C SER A 61 4.97 -14.46 -2.91
N VAL A 62 6.27 -14.73 -2.71
CA VAL A 62 6.76 -15.93 -2.02
C VAL A 62 7.30 -15.61 -0.62
N CYS A 63 7.30 -14.33 -0.22
CA CYS A 63 7.73 -13.88 1.10
C CYS A 63 6.59 -14.03 2.12
N SER A 64 6.74 -14.99 3.06
CA SER A 64 5.78 -15.27 4.13
C SER A 64 6.51 -15.58 5.44
N GLY A 65 5.80 -15.74 6.54
CA GLY A 65 6.39 -16.06 7.84
C GLY A 65 7.47 -15.07 8.27
N ALA A 66 8.65 -15.57 8.61
CA ALA A 66 9.81 -14.75 9.04
C ALA A 66 10.23 -13.72 7.98
N CYS A 67 10.15 -14.06 6.69
CA CYS A 67 10.39 -13.13 5.61
C CYS A 67 9.43 -11.93 5.68
N ALA A 68 8.12 -12.17 5.80
CA ALA A 68 7.12 -11.10 5.87
C ALA A 68 7.16 -10.31 7.19
N ALA A 69 7.79 -10.86 8.24
CA ALA A 69 8.04 -10.13 9.48
C ALA A 69 9.19 -9.11 9.32
N ALA A 70 10.28 -9.49 8.62
CA ALA A 70 11.41 -8.60 8.32
C ALA A 70 11.09 -7.62 7.18
N TRP A 71 10.34 -8.09 6.18
CA TRP A 71 9.94 -7.35 4.98
C TRP A 71 8.41 -7.31 4.87
N PRO A 72 7.74 -6.45 5.64
CA PRO A 72 6.28 -6.36 5.64
C PRO A 72 5.74 -6.07 4.23
N PRO A 73 4.78 -6.88 3.73
CA PRO A 73 4.16 -6.62 2.44
C PRO A 73 3.35 -5.32 2.47
N TYR A 74 3.36 -4.58 1.37
CA TYR A 74 2.54 -3.39 1.22
C TYR A 74 1.08 -3.80 0.98
N ILE A 75 0.32 -3.88 2.05
CA ILE A 75 -1.08 -4.34 2.05
C ILE A 75 -2.03 -3.17 1.86
N VAL A 76 -3.04 -3.38 1.02
CA VAL A 76 -4.14 -2.45 0.79
C VAL A 76 -5.49 -3.15 0.87
N ARG A 77 -6.54 -2.39 1.17
CA ARG A 77 -7.93 -2.91 1.18
C ARG A 77 -8.66 -2.67 -0.15
N LYS A 78 -8.16 -1.73 -0.95
CA LYS A 78 -8.71 -1.30 -2.25
C LYS A 78 -7.59 -1.18 -3.27
N ALA A 79 -7.92 -0.99 -4.54
CA ALA A 79 -6.94 -0.68 -5.58
C ALA A 79 -6.06 0.52 -5.17
N PRO A 80 -4.73 0.40 -5.30
CA PRO A 80 -3.81 1.48 -4.96
C PRO A 80 -3.96 2.66 -5.94
N ARG A 81 -3.54 3.83 -5.50
CA ARG A 81 -3.61 5.09 -6.26
C ARG A 81 -2.21 5.47 -6.75
N ALA A 82 -2.13 5.86 -8.02
CA ALA A 82 -0.91 6.44 -8.57
C ALA A 82 -0.85 7.93 -8.19
N GLY A 83 0.17 8.29 -7.42
CA GLY A 83 0.53 9.68 -7.12
C GLY A 83 1.56 10.23 -8.10
N ALA A 84 2.19 11.35 -7.74
CA ALA A 84 3.14 12.04 -8.59
C ALA A 84 4.30 11.12 -9.04
N GLY A 85 4.61 11.16 -10.35
CA GLY A 85 5.73 10.45 -10.97
C GLY A 85 5.56 8.93 -11.07
N VAL A 86 4.34 8.40 -10.87
CA VAL A 86 4.02 6.96 -10.94
C VAL A 86 3.22 6.66 -12.20
N ASN A 87 3.64 5.66 -12.96
CA ASN A 87 2.87 5.17 -14.10
C ASN A 87 1.72 4.28 -13.60
N ARG A 88 0.48 4.78 -13.73
CA ARG A 88 -0.72 4.07 -13.30
C ARG A 88 -0.88 2.69 -13.96
N SER A 89 -0.45 2.51 -15.21
CA SER A 89 -0.58 1.24 -15.92
C SER A 89 0.29 0.12 -15.35
N LEU A 90 1.34 0.46 -14.60
CA LEU A 90 2.22 -0.49 -13.92
C LEU A 90 1.74 -0.85 -12.52
N LEU A 91 0.80 -0.06 -11.96
CA LEU A 91 0.30 -0.23 -10.59
C LEU A 91 -0.84 -1.26 -10.56
N GLY A 92 -0.75 -2.20 -9.65
CA GLY A 92 -1.74 -3.26 -9.50
C GLY A 92 -1.74 -3.88 -8.11
N THR A 93 -2.39 -5.03 -7.98
CA THR A 93 -2.41 -5.82 -6.77
C THR A 93 -2.26 -7.31 -7.08
N THR A 94 -1.80 -8.07 -6.11
CA THR A 94 -1.86 -9.53 -6.09
C THR A 94 -2.46 -10.01 -4.78
N ARG A 95 -3.15 -11.15 -4.81
CA ARG A 95 -3.70 -11.79 -3.61
C ARG A 95 -2.64 -12.70 -3.00
N ARG A 96 -2.35 -12.48 -1.73
CA ARG A 96 -1.45 -13.34 -0.95
C ARG A 96 -2.15 -14.62 -0.52
N GLY A 97 -1.37 -15.62 -0.07
CA GLY A 97 -1.91 -16.88 0.47
C GLY A 97 -2.82 -16.70 1.69
N ASP A 98 -2.67 -15.59 2.44
CA ASP A 98 -3.53 -15.21 3.57
C ASP A 98 -4.79 -14.42 3.15
N GLY A 99 -5.03 -14.28 1.84
CA GLY A 99 -6.20 -13.60 1.28
C GLY A 99 -6.07 -12.07 1.18
N ARG A 100 -5.05 -11.43 1.77
CA ARG A 100 -4.83 -9.99 1.73
C ARG A 100 -4.35 -9.53 0.36
N LEU A 101 -4.73 -8.29 -0.03
CA LEU A 101 -4.24 -7.67 -1.26
C LEU A 101 -2.91 -6.97 -1.01
N GLN A 102 -1.88 -7.32 -1.78
CA GLN A 102 -0.58 -6.68 -1.77
C GLN A 102 -0.41 -5.85 -3.03
N VAL A 103 0.09 -4.63 -2.90
CA VAL A 103 0.41 -3.74 -4.02
C VAL A 103 1.50 -4.37 -4.87
N THR A 104 1.33 -4.28 -6.19
CA THR A 104 2.36 -4.63 -7.18
C THR A 104 2.70 -3.43 -8.05
N TYR A 105 3.92 -3.41 -8.55
CA TYR A 105 4.34 -2.45 -9.57
C TYR A 105 5.10 -3.17 -10.68
N ASN A 106 4.65 -3.02 -11.91
CA ASN A 106 5.08 -3.81 -13.05
C ASN A 106 5.03 -5.33 -12.76
N GLY A 107 3.95 -5.76 -12.06
CA GLY A 107 3.78 -7.15 -11.62
C GLY A 107 4.71 -7.60 -10.49
N ARG A 108 5.53 -6.73 -9.93
CA ARG A 108 6.39 -7.05 -8.77
C ARG A 108 5.68 -6.70 -7.48
N PRO A 109 5.48 -7.65 -6.54
CA PRO A 109 5.00 -7.35 -5.20
C PRO A 109 5.91 -6.33 -4.50
N LEU A 110 5.31 -5.38 -3.79
CA LEU A 110 6.04 -4.34 -3.07
C LEU A 110 6.00 -4.57 -1.56
N TYR A 111 7.11 -4.20 -0.92
CA TYR A 111 7.35 -4.41 0.51
C TYR A 111 7.94 -3.17 1.17
N TYR A 112 7.83 -3.15 2.48
CA TYR A 112 8.62 -2.28 3.36
C TYR A 112 9.80 -3.06 3.95
N TYR A 113 10.75 -2.35 4.54
CA TYR A 113 11.73 -2.91 5.45
C TYR A 113 11.40 -2.52 6.89
N VAL A 114 11.40 -3.48 7.80
CA VAL A 114 11.03 -3.23 9.21
C VAL A 114 11.95 -2.22 9.91
N GLY A 115 13.19 -2.09 9.45
CA GLY A 115 14.19 -1.14 9.97
C GLY A 115 14.00 0.30 9.48
N ASP A 116 13.27 0.54 8.39
CA ASP A 116 12.95 1.90 7.91
C ASP A 116 11.81 2.48 8.77
N ARG A 117 12.17 3.23 9.80
CA ARG A 117 11.23 3.71 10.84
C ARG A 117 10.72 5.13 10.61
N ALA A 118 11.26 5.85 9.62
CA ALA A 118 10.86 7.20 9.27
C ALA A 118 10.76 7.38 7.76
N PRO A 119 9.91 8.30 7.29
CA PRO A 119 9.85 8.69 5.88
C PRO A 119 11.24 9.05 5.33
N GLY A 120 11.55 8.58 4.12
CA GLY A 120 12.81 8.83 3.44
C GLY A 120 13.99 7.96 3.89
N GLN A 121 13.86 7.15 4.95
CA GLN A 121 14.89 6.17 5.30
C GLN A 121 14.98 5.07 4.23
N ILE A 122 16.23 4.67 3.90
CA ILE A 122 16.54 3.60 2.96
C ILE A 122 17.75 2.85 3.54
N LEU A 123 17.50 1.90 4.43
CA LEU A 123 18.55 1.24 5.19
C LEU A 123 19.00 -0.08 4.58
N CYS A 124 18.19 -0.68 3.69
CA CYS A 124 18.41 -2.04 3.19
C CYS A 124 18.34 -2.13 1.66
N GLN A 125 19.17 -1.33 0.94
CA GLN A 125 19.31 -1.49 -0.51
C GLN A 125 20.37 -2.54 -0.86
N ASN A 126 20.04 -3.43 -1.81
CA ASN A 126 20.92 -4.49 -2.33
C ASN A 126 21.36 -5.50 -1.25
N ILE A 127 20.42 -5.88 -0.40
CA ILE A 127 20.65 -6.85 0.68
C ILE A 127 20.20 -8.24 0.25
N SER A 128 21.05 -9.23 0.50
CA SER A 128 20.74 -10.66 0.27
C SER A 128 20.16 -11.28 1.53
N GLU A 129 18.85 -11.54 1.52
CA GLU A 129 18.15 -12.22 2.60
C GLU A 129 17.04 -13.12 2.05
N PHE A 130 16.72 -14.18 2.76
CA PHE A 130 15.67 -15.16 2.37
C PHE A 130 15.90 -15.75 0.97
N GLY A 131 17.17 -15.87 0.56
CA GLY A 131 17.58 -16.48 -0.70
C GLY A 131 17.37 -15.61 -1.94
N GLY A 132 17.21 -14.31 -1.80
CA GLY A 132 17.11 -13.34 -2.89
C GLY A 132 17.60 -11.97 -2.49
N LEU A 133 17.59 -11.04 -3.45
CA LEU A 133 17.97 -9.66 -3.23
C LEU A 133 16.74 -8.80 -2.97
N TRP A 134 16.90 -7.86 -2.05
CA TRP A 134 15.95 -6.80 -1.75
C TRP A 134 16.45 -5.48 -2.32
N LEU A 135 15.68 -4.90 -3.22
CA LEU A 135 16.10 -3.77 -4.03
C LEU A 135 14.96 -2.73 -4.08
N VAL A 136 15.31 -1.45 -3.97
CA VAL A 136 14.31 -0.38 -4.12
C VAL A 136 13.73 -0.36 -5.54
N ALA A 137 12.44 -0.08 -5.65
CA ALA A 137 11.70 -0.08 -6.90
C ALA A 137 11.75 1.30 -7.59
N ARG A 138 11.91 1.30 -8.91
CA ARG A 138 11.90 2.50 -9.76
C ARG A 138 10.53 2.75 -10.40
N PRO A 139 10.21 4.01 -10.75
CA PRO A 139 8.95 4.34 -11.42
C PRO A 139 8.81 3.78 -12.84
N ASN A 140 9.89 3.31 -13.47
CA ASN A 140 9.84 2.58 -14.73
C ASN A 140 9.53 1.07 -14.56
N GLY A 141 9.34 0.60 -13.32
CA GLY A 141 9.03 -0.80 -13.02
C GLY A 141 10.23 -1.72 -12.88
N THR A 142 11.46 -1.19 -12.93
CA THR A 142 12.69 -1.95 -12.65
C THR A 142 13.09 -1.82 -11.18
N LEU A 143 14.01 -2.68 -10.74
CA LEU A 143 14.67 -2.58 -9.44
C LEU A 143 16.05 -1.94 -9.61
N VAL A 144 16.50 -1.20 -8.59
CA VAL A 144 17.86 -0.62 -8.57
C VAL A 144 18.88 -1.72 -8.30
N ARG A 145 19.83 -1.88 -9.20
CA ARG A 145 20.98 -2.78 -9.05
C ARG A 145 22.24 -1.97 -8.78
#